data_3cef9873a1eb1c95e0abbf2979722830
#
_entry.id   3cef9873a1eb1c95e0abbf2979722830
#
_cell.length_a   1.000
_cell.length_b   1.000
_cell.length_c   1.000
_cell.angle_alpha   90.00
_cell.angle_beta   90.00
_cell.angle_gamma   90.00
#
_symmetry.space_group_name_H-M   'P 1'
#
loop_
_entity.id
_entity.type
_entity.pdbx_description
1 polymer ?
#
loop_
_entity_poly.entity_id
_entity_poly.type
_entity_poly.pdbx_seq_one_letter_code
_entity_poly.pdbx_strand_id
1 'polypeptide(L)'
;NKLLGTEGGYISCLYFSDSRVDKTKLDIPAGKNNVIDIGTVGGGSIEVYSSAEDANSRNEYLSSFDGTTLDPGAHIVVGTLVIRVSSKLTAEQQEEMTNQIIGELRRI
;
A
#
# COMPACT_ATOMS: atom_id res chain seq x y z
N ASN A 1 -1.57 -14.15 -2.11
CA ASN A 1 -0.92 -13.24 -1.19
C ASN A 1 -0.47 -13.97 0.08
N LYS A 2 0.82 -13.93 0.36
CA LYS A 2 1.44 -14.76 1.40
C LYS A 2 1.07 -14.37 2.82
N LEU A 3 0.72 -13.11 3.06
CA LEU A 3 0.42 -12.61 4.40
C LEU A 3 -1.07 -12.68 4.76
N LEU A 4 -1.94 -12.87 3.76
CA LEU A 4 -3.36 -12.89 4.00
C LEU A 4 -3.75 -14.09 4.87
N GLY A 5 -4.36 -13.82 6.03
CA GLY A 5 -4.83 -14.83 6.96
C GLY A 5 -3.74 -15.48 7.83
N THR A 6 -2.48 -15.05 7.72
CA THR A 6 -1.41 -15.55 8.58
C THR A 6 -1.37 -14.80 9.91
N GLU A 7 -0.78 -15.40 10.96
CA GLU A 7 -0.59 -14.73 12.24
C GLU A 7 0.27 -13.49 12.06
N GLY A 8 -0.20 -12.33 12.54
CA GLY A 8 0.48 -11.05 12.36
C GLY A 8 0.38 -10.46 10.95
N GLY A 9 -0.20 -11.20 9.99
CA GLY A 9 -0.48 -10.70 8.66
C GLY A 9 -1.84 -10.04 8.59
N TYR A 10 -2.17 -9.46 7.43
CA TYR A 10 -3.46 -8.82 7.29
C TYR A 10 -4.59 -9.84 7.06
N ILE A 11 -5.78 -9.47 7.52
CA ILE A 11 -7.00 -10.28 7.34
C ILE A 11 -7.74 -9.91 6.05
N SER A 12 -7.42 -8.76 5.46
CA SER A 12 -7.99 -8.30 4.20
C SER A 12 -7.03 -7.29 3.57
N CYS A 13 -7.05 -7.19 2.26
CA CYS A 13 -6.24 -6.20 1.55
C CYS A 13 -7.00 -5.70 0.33
N LEU A 14 -7.09 -4.38 0.20
CA LEU A 14 -7.70 -3.72 -0.94
C LEU A 14 -6.59 -3.06 -1.75
N TYR A 15 -6.56 -3.30 -3.06
CA TYR A 15 -5.62 -2.65 -3.98
C TYR A 15 -6.35 -1.64 -4.84
N PHE A 16 -5.66 -0.56 -5.22
CA PHE A 16 -6.19 0.43 -6.15
C PHE A 16 -5.12 0.89 -7.12
N SER A 17 -5.56 1.34 -8.31
CA SER A 17 -4.68 1.88 -9.35
C SER A 17 -4.67 3.39 -9.30
N ASP A 18 -3.53 3.98 -9.66
CA ASP A 18 -3.42 5.42 -9.90
C ASP A 18 -2.92 5.62 -11.33
N SER A 19 -3.66 6.39 -12.13
CA SER A 19 -3.33 6.63 -13.55
C SER A 19 -2.02 7.36 -13.74
N ARG A 20 -1.49 8.01 -12.70
CA ARG A 20 -0.20 8.71 -12.75
C ARG A 20 0.99 7.76 -12.70
N VAL A 21 0.76 6.47 -12.33
CA VAL A 21 1.81 5.46 -12.37
C VAL A 21 1.96 4.98 -13.81
N ASP A 22 3.18 5.10 -14.36
CA ASP A 22 3.48 4.59 -15.70
C ASP A 22 3.71 3.07 -15.62
N LYS A 23 2.68 2.32 -15.96
CA LYS A 23 2.69 0.85 -15.85
C LYS A 23 3.66 0.20 -16.83
N THR A 24 4.08 0.91 -17.88
CA THR A 24 5.09 0.38 -18.81
C THR A 24 6.48 0.29 -18.18
N LYS A 25 6.71 1.03 -17.10
CA LYS A 25 7.97 1.03 -16.35
C LYS A 25 7.97 0.03 -15.18
N LEU A 26 6.88 -0.70 -14.97
CA LEU A 26 6.79 -1.69 -13.93
C LEU A 26 7.21 -3.06 -14.46
N ASP A 27 7.85 -3.84 -13.59
CA ASP A 27 8.20 -5.23 -13.92
C ASP A 27 6.99 -6.13 -13.66
N ILE A 28 6.08 -6.16 -14.64
CA ILE A 28 4.83 -6.90 -14.54
C ILE A 28 4.91 -8.15 -15.42
N PRO A 29 4.69 -9.36 -14.84
CA PRO A 29 4.65 -10.59 -15.64
C PRO A 29 3.58 -10.53 -16.72
N ALA A 30 3.84 -11.15 -17.87
CA ALA A 30 2.89 -11.20 -18.97
C ALA A 30 1.54 -11.78 -18.51
N GLY A 31 0.45 -11.10 -18.89
CA GLY A 31 -0.91 -11.51 -18.49
C GLY A 31 -1.33 -11.05 -17.10
N LYS A 32 -0.46 -10.41 -16.34
CA LYS A 32 -0.74 -9.91 -14.99
C LYS A 32 -0.96 -8.40 -15.01
N ASN A 33 -2.10 -7.97 -15.52
CA ASN A 33 -2.36 -6.53 -15.73
C ASN A 33 -3.56 -5.97 -14.95
N ASN A 34 -4.22 -6.77 -14.11
CA ASN A 34 -5.30 -6.25 -13.27
C ASN A 34 -4.73 -5.62 -11.97
N VAL A 35 -5.57 -4.85 -11.27
CA VAL A 35 -5.14 -4.09 -10.10
C VAL A 35 -4.58 -4.97 -8.98
N ILE A 36 -5.10 -6.18 -8.81
CA ILE A 36 -4.64 -7.11 -7.76
C ILE A 36 -3.27 -7.68 -8.14
N ASP A 37 -3.10 -8.12 -9.38
CA ASP A 37 -1.84 -8.71 -9.85
C ASP A 37 -0.69 -7.69 -9.85
N ILE A 38 -0.98 -6.43 -10.22
CA ILE A 38 0.01 -5.35 -10.18
C ILE A 38 0.38 -5.01 -8.75
N GLY A 39 -0.61 -5.03 -7.85
CA GLY A 39 -0.40 -4.76 -6.43
C GLY A 39 -0.16 -3.30 -6.10
N THR A 40 0.51 -3.05 -4.98
CA THR A 40 0.72 -1.71 -4.43
C THR A 40 1.44 -0.77 -5.40
N VAL A 41 2.38 -1.26 -6.20
CA VAL A 41 3.17 -0.40 -7.09
C VAL A 41 2.35 0.27 -8.19
N GLY A 42 1.16 -0.27 -8.52
CA GLY A 42 0.27 0.33 -9.53
C GLY A 42 -0.55 1.51 -9.01
N GLY A 43 -0.54 1.77 -7.72
CA GLY A 43 -1.28 2.86 -7.09
C GLY A 43 -1.15 2.81 -5.59
N GLY A 44 -1.71 1.80 -4.95
CA GLY A 44 -1.61 1.63 -3.52
C GLY A 44 -2.43 0.48 -3.01
N SER A 45 -2.45 0.34 -1.69
CA SER A 45 -3.23 -0.70 -1.01
C SER A 45 -3.64 -0.25 0.38
N ILE A 46 -4.71 -0.86 0.88
CA ILE A 46 -5.15 -0.72 2.26
C ILE A 46 -5.15 -2.12 2.85
N GLU A 47 -4.23 -2.37 3.78
CA GLU A 47 -4.12 -3.64 4.50
C GLU A 47 -4.90 -3.51 5.80
N VAL A 48 -5.77 -4.48 6.08
CA VAL A 48 -6.59 -4.50 7.31
C VAL A 48 -6.03 -5.56 8.25
N TYR A 49 -5.73 -5.16 9.48
CA TYR A 49 -5.18 -6.05 10.50
C TYR A 49 -6.20 -6.32 11.59
N SER A 50 -6.00 -7.41 12.34
CA SER A 50 -6.90 -7.79 13.43
C SER A 50 -6.73 -6.90 14.67
N SER A 51 -5.60 -6.19 14.76
CA SER A 51 -5.30 -5.29 15.89
C SER A 51 -4.46 -4.11 15.43
N ALA A 52 -4.51 -3.02 16.20
CA ALA A 52 -3.65 -1.86 15.96
C ALA A 52 -2.18 -2.22 16.17
N GLU A 53 -1.89 -3.14 17.07
CA GLU A 53 -0.52 -3.63 17.32
C GLU A 53 0.07 -4.27 16.08
N ASP A 54 -0.68 -5.15 15.41
CA ASP A 54 -0.24 -5.81 14.18
C ASP A 54 -0.05 -4.78 13.05
N ALA A 55 -0.95 -3.81 12.93
CA ALA A 55 -0.83 -2.74 11.94
C ALA A 55 0.44 -1.92 12.18
N ASN A 56 0.73 -1.56 13.42
CA ASN A 56 1.93 -0.80 13.78
C ASN A 56 3.20 -1.60 13.51
N SER A 57 3.20 -2.90 13.81
CA SER A 57 4.35 -3.78 13.53
C SER A 57 4.65 -3.84 12.03
N ARG A 58 3.62 -3.92 11.21
CA ARG A 58 3.76 -3.90 9.75
C ARG A 58 4.36 -2.57 9.28
N ASN A 59 3.87 -1.46 9.83
CA ASN A 59 4.35 -0.13 9.46
C ASN A 59 5.84 0.04 9.81
N GLU A 60 6.26 -0.46 10.97
CA GLU A 60 7.67 -0.45 11.37
C GLU A 60 8.54 -1.27 10.42
N TYR A 61 8.05 -2.45 10.03
CA TYR A 61 8.73 -3.29 9.05
C TYR A 61 8.92 -2.55 7.73
N LEU A 62 7.87 -1.89 7.22
CA LEU A 62 7.95 -1.10 5.99
C LEU A 62 8.93 0.06 6.13
N SER A 63 8.97 0.71 7.30
CA SER A 63 9.89 1.82 7.57
C SER A 63 11.35 1.43 7.43
N SER A 64 11.70 0.17 7.68
CA SER A 64 13.08 -0.30 7.55
C SER A 64 13.60 -0.24 6.12
N PHE A 65 12.72 -0.13 5.13
CA PHE A 65 13.07 -0.06 3.71
C PHE A 65 12.97 1.36 3.14
N ASP A 66 12.49 2.34 3.92
CA ASP A 66 12.35 3.73 3.46
C ASP A 66 13.72 4.29 3.04
N GLY A 67 13.76 4.92 1.87
CA GLY A 67 14.98 5.52 1.34
C GLY A 67 15.96 4.52 0.73
N THR A 68 15.63 3.24 0.70
CA THR A 68 16.45 2.20 0.06
C THR A 68 15.92 1.87 -1.32
N THR A 69 16.61 0.96 -2.04
CA THR A 69 16.13 0.46 -3.34
C THR A 69 14.82 -0.33 -3.23
N LEU A 70 14.46 -0.77 -2.02
CA LEU A 70 13.22 -1.50 -1.73
C LEU A 70 12.17 -0.61 -1.07
N ASP A 71 12.30 0.71 -1.22
CA ASP A 71 11.38 1.68 -0.63
C ASP A 71 9.92 1.34 -0.99
N PRO A 72 9.04 1.15 0.02
CA PRO A 72 7.64 0.76 -0.22
C PRO A 72 6.75 1.93 -0.65
N GLY A 73 7.28 3.15 -0.74
CA GLY A 73 6.50 4.37 -0.92
C GLY A 73 5.97 4.90 0.40
N ALA A 74 4.92 5.71 0.37
CA ALA A 74 4.30 6.23 1.58
C ALA A 74 3.51 5.11 2.28
N HIS A 75 3.55 5.10 3.61
CA HIS A 75 2.78 4.15 4.43
C HIS A 75 2.43 4.80 5.76
N ILE A 76 1.20 4.59 6.20
CA ILE A 76 0.70 5.18 7.45
C ILE A 76 -0.31 4.23 8.10
N VAL A 77 -0.32 4.22 9.44
CA VAL A 77 -1.30 3.46 10.22
C VAL A 77 -2.48 4.35 10.58
N VAL A 78 -3.69 3.85 10.33
CA VAL A 78 -4.93 4.47 10.78
C VAL A 78 -5.75 3.38 11.48
N GLY A 79 -5.71 3.36 12.82
CA GLY A 79 -6.35 2.30 13.61
C GLY A 79 -5.75 0.93 13.32
N THR A 80 -6.54 0.02 12.74
CA THR A 80 -6.10 -1.32 12.34
C THR A 80 -5.69 -1.40 10.88
N LEU A 81 -5.64 -0.26 10.18
CA LEU A 81 -5.34 -0.20 8.75
C LEU A 81 -3.92 0.28 8.51
N VAL A 82 -3.26 -0.29 7.51
CA VAL A 82 -2.02 0.27 6.95
C VAL A 82 -2.34 0.70 5.52
N ILE A 83 -2.21 2.00 5.27
CA ILE A 83 -2.43 2.60 3.95
C ILE A 83 -1.07 2.74 3.29
N ARG A 84 -0.94 2.19 2.08
CA ARG A 84 0.30 2.22 1.31
C ARG A 84 0.06 2.87 -0.05
N VAL A 85 0.98 3.74 -0.45
CA VAL A 85 0.89 4.43 -1.75
C VAL A 85 2.19 4.17 -2.52
N SER A 86 2.06 3.91 -3.82
CA SER A 86 3.16 3.49 -4.69
C SER A 86 4.39 4.39 -4.60
N SER A 87 5.59 3.78 -4.52
CA SER A 87 6.87 4.46 -4.62
C SER A 87 7.13 5.03 -6.03
N LYS A 88 6.33 4.63 -7.01
CA LYS A 88 6.43 5.13 -8.39
C LYS A 88 5.80 6.51 -8.58
N LEU A 89 5.06 6.99 -7.57
CA LEU A 89 4.55 8.36 -7.53
C LEU A 89 5.61 9.28 -6.92
N THR A 90 5.54 10.58 -7.23
CA THR A 90 6.39 11.57 -6.58
C THR A 90 6.00 11.71 -5.10
N ALA A 91 6.88 12.28 -4.28
CA ALA A 91 6.58 12.50 -2.85
C ALA A 91 5.31 13.33 -2.68
N GLU A 92 5.11 14.36 -3.51
CA GLU A 92 3.91 15.20 -3.48
C GLU A 92 2.65 14.41 -3.84
N GLN A 93 2.73 13.57 -4.88
CA GLN A 93 1.61 12.73 -5.30
C GLN A 93 1.27 11.68 -4.24
N GLN A 94 2.27 11.12 -3.57
CA GLN A 94 2.09 10.17 -2.47
C GLN A 94 1.34 10.84 -1.32
N GLU A 95 1.72 12.07 -0.96
CA GLU A 95 1.06 12.84 0.09
C GLU A 95 -0.39 13.14 -0.26
N GLU A 96 -0.65 13.61 -1.48
CA GLU A 96 -2.00 13.87 -1.98
C GLU A 96 -2.89 12.64 -1.89
N MET A 97 -2.40 11.50 -2.38
CA MET A 97 -3.17 10.25 -2.37
C MET A 97 -3.45 9.78 -0.95
N THR A 98 -2.45 9.85 -0.07
CA THR A 98 -2.60 9.47 1.34
C THR A 98 -3.67 10.32 2.00
N ASN A 99 -3.63 11.64 1.83
CA ASN A 99 -4.61 12.56 2.41
C ASN A 99 -6.02 12.34 1.85
N GLN A 100 -6.12 12.03 0.57
CA GLN A 100 -7.40 11.75 -0.09
C GLN A 100 -8.03 10.46 0.48
N ILE A 101 -7.24 9.43 0.66
CA ILE A 101 -7.71 8.15 1.24
C ILE A 101 -8.17 8.37 2.68
N ILE A 102 -7.39 9.06 3.49
CA ILE A 102 -7.75 9.36 4.89
C ILE A 102 -9.04 10.16 4.93
N GLY A 103 -9.19 11.15 4.05
CA GLY A 103 -10.41 11.95 3.94
C GLY A 103 -11.65 11.12 3.65
N GLU A 104 -11.54 10.16 2.73
CA GLU A 104 -12.63 9.27 2.38
C GLU A 104 -12.97 8.30 3.52
N LEU A 105 -11.96 7.79 4.23
CA LEU A 105 -12.17 6.89 5.37
C LEU A 105 -12.92 7.59 6.51
N ARG A 106 -12.70 8.88 6.72
CA ARG A 106 -13.38 9.66 7.76
C ARG A 106 -14.86 9.91 7.48
N ARG A 107 -15.28 9.72 6.23
CA ARG A 107 -16.69 9.87 5.83
C ARG A 107 -17.54 8.65 6.15
N ILE A 108 -16.92 7.54 6.48
CA ILE A 108 -17.61 6.27 6.79
C ILE A 108 -17.91 6.16 8.33
#